data_f4fb2f4f454b0dc5192e8f629e19085f
#
_entry.id   f4fb2f4f454b0dc5192e8f629e19085f
#
_cell.length_a   1.000
_cell.length_b   1.000
_cell.length_c   1.000
_cell.angle_alpha   90.00
_cell.angle_beta   90.00
_cell.angle_gamma   90.00
#
_symmetry.space_group_name_H-M   'P 1'
#
loop_
_entity.id
_entity.type
_entity.pdbx_description
1 polymer ?
#
loop_
_entity_poly.entity_id
_entity_poly.type
_entity_poly.pdbx_seq_one_letter_code
_entity_poly.pdbx_strand_id
1 'polypeptide(L)'
;MALSEFEIKKIEKAANAFLNKRRPPVHIRNELDIGWRLEKQSVYIYETRPVWNSPNEYHDLDMAKATFIRAQGKWKIFWMRQDLKWHGFEPNMYVKTIEQVFAVIDYDEYACFFG
;
A
#
# COMPACT_ATOMS: atom_id res chain seq x y z
N MET A 1 -16.21 7.79 -9.51
CA MET A 1 -17.03 8.18 -8.37
C MET A 1 -16.21 8.17 -7.09
N ALA A 2 -16.44 9.15 -6.24
CA ALA A 2 -15.69 9.28 -5.00
C ALA A 2 -16.11 8.22 -3.98
N LEU A 3 -15.20 7.85 -3.09
CA LEU A 3 -15.49 6.99 -1.97
C LEU A 3 -16.34 7.74 -0.93
N SER A 4 -17.29 7.04 -0.29
CA SER A 4 -18.09 7.61 0.77
C SER A 4 -17.27 7.75 2.06
N GLU A 5 -17.75 8.57 3.00
CA GLU A 5 -17.11 8.69 4.30
C GLU A 5 -17.02 7.35 5.03
N PHE A 6 -18.05 6.54 4.92
CA PHE A 6 -18.06 5.21 5.54
C PHE A 6 -16.97 4.33 4.94
N GLU A 7 -16.85 4.35 3.62
CA GLU A 7 -15.81 3.59 2.91
C GLU A 7 -14.41 4.08 3.29
N ILE A 8 -14.23 5.40 3.38
CA ILE A 8 -12.94 5.99 3.78
C ILE A 8 -12.56 5.56 5.20
N LYS A 9 -13.51 5.56 6.13
CA LYS A 9 -13.24 5.14 7.50
C LYS A 9 -12.86 3.67 7.60
N LYS A 10 -13.48 2.81 6.79
CA LYS A 10 -13.09 1.40 6.72
C LYS A 10 -11.67 1.26 6.20
N ILE A 11 -11.31 2.03 5.20
CA ILE A 11 -9.97 2.02 4.63
C ILE A 11 -8.95 2.47 5.68
N GLU A 12 -9.22 3.57 6.37
CA GLU A 12 -8.34 4.08 7.42
C GLU A 12 -8.10 3.04 8.52
N LYS A 13 -9.18 2.40 8.96
CA LYS A 13 -9.09 1.37 10.00
C LYS A 13 -8.21 0.19 9.56
N ALA A 14 -8.44 -0.29 8.35
CA ALA A 14 -7.68 -1.42 7.80
C ALA A 14 -6.21 -1.03 7.57
N ALA A 15 -5.96 0.17 7.05
CA ALA A 15 -4.62 0.67 6.80
C ALA A 15 -3.83 0.84 8.10
N ASN A 16 -4.48 1.41 9.13
CA ASN A 16 -3.83 1.61 10.42
C ASN A 16 -3.52 0.27 11.11
N ALA A 17 -4.41 -0.70 10.99
CA ALA A 17 -4.16 -2.04 11.52
C ALA A 17 -2.97 -2.69 10.81
N PHE A 18 -2.88 -2.53 9.49
CA PHE A 18 -1.75 -3.02 8.71
C PHE A 18 -0.45 -2.35 9.15
N LEU A 19 -0.44 -1.03 9.32
CA LEU A 19 0.75 -0.30 9.77
C LEU A 19 1.18 -0.71 11.17
N ASN A 20 0.24 -0.89 12.09
CA ASN A 20 0.56 -1.34 13.43
C ASN A 20 1.30 -2.67 13.44
N LYS A 21 1.01 -3.51 12.45
CA LYS A 21 1.65 -4.82 12.31
C LYS A 21 2.98 -4.75 11.56
N ARG A 22 3.07 -3.88 10.53
CA ARG A 22 4.19 -3.87 9.59
C ARG A 22 5.17 -2.74 9.78
N ARG A 23 4.77 -1.66 10.44
CA ARG A 23 5.63 -0.50 10.59
C ARG A 23 6.87 -0.84 11.41
N PRO A 24 8.07 -0.44 10.96
CA PRO A 24 9.29 -0.71 11.73
C PRO A 24 9.27 -0.07 13.12
N PRO A 25 10.06 -0.59 14.07
CA PRO A 25 10.21 0.04 15.38
C PRO A 25 10.69 1.49 15.26
N VAL A 26 10.33 2.32 16.24
CA VAL A 26 10.63 3.75 16.23
C VAL A 26 12.11 4.04 15.96
N HIS A 27 13.01 3.25 16.54
CA HIS A 27 14.44 3.48 16.39
C HIS A 27 15.00 3.17 15.00
N ILE A 28 14.20 2.55 14.13
CA ILE A 28 14.59 2.22 12.75
C ILE A 28 13.94 3.16 11.74
N ARG A 29 12.90 3.90 12.13
CA ARG A 29 12.08 4.70 11.20
C ARG A 29 12.83 5.79 10.47
N ASN A 30 13.97 6.25 10.99
CA ASN A 30 14.82 7.19 10.27
C ASN A 30 15.57 6.55 9.10
N GLU A 31 15.64 5.22 9.06
CA GLU A 31 16.28 4.48 7.98
C GLU A 31 15.25 3.85 7.04
N LEU A 32 14.10 3.46 7.59
CA LEU A 32 13.01 2.85 6.84
C LEU A 32 11.71 3.03 7.60
N ASP A 33 10.75 3.67 6.98
CA ASP A 33 9.40 3.73 7.49
C ASP A 33 8.42 3.26 6.42
N ILE A 34 7.20 2.95 6.82
CA ILE A 34 6.12 2.53 5.94
C ILE A 34 4.92 3.42 6.21
N GLY A 35 4.28 3.88 5.15
CA GLY A 35 3.09 4.69 5.26
C GLY A 35 2.05 4.32 4.21
N TRP A 36 0.91 4.97 4.30
CA TRP A 36 -0.15 4.81 3.31
C TRP A 36 -0.78 6.16 3.00
N ARG A 37 -1.40 6.25 1.83
CA ARG A 37 -2.20 7.41 1.47
C ARG A 37 -3.38 6.99 0.60
N LEU A 38 -4.40 7.81 0.57
CA LEU A 38 -5.58 7.62 -0.26
C LEU A 38 -5.65 8.76 -1.28
N GLU A 39 -5.74 8.41 -2.54
CA GLU A 39 -5.93 9.37 -3.62
C GLU A 39 -7.09 8.88 -4.49
N LYS A 40 -8.18 9.66 -4.53
CA LYS A 40 -9.41 9.30 -5.23
C LYS A 40 -9.92 7.94 -4.76
N GLN A 41 -9.90 6.91 -5.62
CA GLN A 41 -10.36 5.56 -5.28
C GLN A 41 -9.22 4.57 -5.11
N SER A 42 -8.00 5.07 -4.92
CA SER A 42 -6.80 4.23 -4.81
C SER A 42 -6.11 4.43 -3.48
N VAL A 43 -5.75 3.32 -2.87
CA VAL A 43 -4.94 3.28 -1.65
C VAL A 43 -3.53 2.90 -2.07
N TYR A 44 -2.54 3.65 -1.55
CA TYR A 44 -1.14 3.40 -1.84
C TYR A 44 -0.41 3.05 -0.56
N ILE A 45 0.51 2.11 -0.64
CA ILE A 45 1.44 1.80 0.44
C ILE A 45 2.84 2.12 -0.09
N TYR A 46 3.61 2.85 0.71
CA TYR A 46 4.94 3.29 0.32
C TYR A 46 5.94 3.09 1.44
N GLU A 47 7.21 2.99 1.04
CA GLU A 47 8.34 3.03 1.98
C GLU A 47 8.96 4.42 1.92
N THR A 48 9.36 4.95 3.08
CA THR A 48 10.11 6.20 3.18
C THR A 48 11.54 5.85 3.56
N ARG A 49 12.49 6.28 2.74
CA ARG A 49 13.93 6.03 2.95
C ARG A 49 14.73 7.31 2.78
N PRO A 50 15.89 7.42 3.46
CA PRO A 50 16.80 8.53 3.19
C PRO A 50 17.28 8.51 1.76
N VAL A 51 17.46 9.69 1.19
CA VAL A 51 18.08 9.83 -0.13
C VAL A 51 19.56 9.46 -0.01
N TRP A 52 20.07 8.67 -0.97
CA TRP A 52 21.47 8.28 -0.96
C TRP A 52 22.37 9.51 -0.92
N ASN A 53 23.35 9.50 -0.02
CA ASN A 53 24.32 10.60 0.18
C ASN A 53 23.69 11.92 0.63
N SER A 54 22.46 11.90 1.13
CA SER A 54 21.77 13.08 1.67
C SER A 54 20.95 12.64 2.90
N PRO A 55 21.61 12.40 4.06
CA PRO A 55 20.95 11.75 5.19
C PRO A 55 19.80 12.54 5.82
N ASN A 56 19.68 13.82 5.53
CA ASN A 56 18.58 14.65 6.04
C ASN A 56 17.42 14.79 5.05
N GLU A 57 17.53 14.15 3.90
CA GLU A 57 16.47 14.15 2.90
C GLU A 57 15.86 12.76 2.77
N TYR A 58 14.55 12.70 2.56
CA TYR A 58 13.81 11.45 2.45
C TYR A 58 12.98 11.43 1.19
N HIS A 59 12.73 10.24 0.67
CA HIS A 59 11.81 10.05 -0.44
C HIS A 59 10.88 8.88 -0.16
N ASP A 60 9.68 8.96 -0.74
CA ASP A 60 8.68 7.90 -0.66
C ASP A 60 8.74 7.06 -1.91
N LEU A 61 8.77 5.75 -1.73
CA LEU A 61 8.79 4.78 -2.82
C LEU A 61 7.51 3.95 -2.77
N ASP A 62 6.65 4.15 -3.75
CA ASP A 62 5.39 3.41 -3.84
C ASP A 62 5.66 1.94 -4.07
N MET A 63 5.03 1.07 -3.27
CA MET A 63 5.24 -0.36 -3.31
C MET A 63 4.00 -1.12 -3.74
N ALA A 64 2.84 -0.71 -3.25
CA ALA A 64 1.58 -1.37 -3.51
C ALA A 64 0.49 -0.35 -3.73
N LYS A 65 -0.48 -0.73 -4.55
CA LYS A 65 -1.64 0.11 -4.85
C LYS A 65 -2.85 -0.79 -4.97
N ALA A 66 -3.98 -0.32 -4.48
CA ALA A 66 -5.26 -0.98 -4.72
C ALA A 66 -6.29 0.07 -5.11
N THR A 67 -7.01 -0.20 -6.19
CA THR A 67 -8.03 0.70 -6.70
C THR A 67 -9.39 0.06 -6.58
N PHE A 68 -10.35 0.79 -5.99
CA PHE A 68 -11.72 0.32 -5.89
C PHE A 68 -12.44 0.52 -7.21
N ILE A 69 -12.97 -0.58 -7.76
CA ILE A 69 -13.73 -0.56 -9.01
C ILE A 69 -15.20 -0.63 -8.62
N ARG A 70 -15.84 0.53 -8.53
CA ARG A 70 -17.22 0.62 -8.04
C ARG A 70 -18.20 -0.20 -8.86
N ALA A 71 -18.03 -0.20 -10.17
CA ALA A 71 -18.92 -0.96 -11.06
C ALA A 71 -18.91 -2.45 -10.77
N GLN A 72 -17.83 -2.98 -10.19
CA GLN A 72 -17.70 -4.40 -9.88
C GLN A 72 -17.74 -4.68 -8.37
N GLY A 73 -17.70 -3.63 -7.54
CA GLY A 73 -17.65 -3.80 -6.09
C GLY A 73 -16.40 -4.54 -5.62
N LYS A 74 -15.30 -4.36 -6.30
CA LYS A 74 -14.03 -5.07 -6.03
C LYS A 74 -12.86 -4.12 -5.99
N TRP A 75 -11.79 -4.57 -5.35
CA TRP A 75 -10.51 -3.88 -5.34
C TRP A 75 -9.56 -4.60 -6.29
N LYS A 76 -8.86 -3.84 -7.12
CA LYS A 76 -7.80 -4.37 -7.98
C LYS A 76 -6.45 -4.04 -7.36
N ILE A 77 -5.59 -5.04 -7.20
CA ILE A 77 -4.29 -4.91 -6.55
C ILE A 77 -3.20 -4.80 -7.61
N PHE A 78 -2.30 -3.84 -7.41
CA PHE A 78 -1.16 -3.59 -8.28
C PHE A 78 0.12 -3.62 -7.47
N TRP A 79 1.22 -3.94 -8.14
CA TRP A 79 2.54 -3.87 -7.56
C TRP A 79 3.49 -3.09 -8.47
N MET A 80 4.49 -2.48 -7.86
CA MET A 80 5.49 -1.69 -8.58
C MET A 80 6.61 -2.62 -9.01
N ARG A 81 6.90 -2.67 -10.31
CA ARG A 81 7.98 -3.49 -10.82
C ARG A 81 9.24 -2.64 -11.06
N GLN A 82 10.33 -3.29 -11.45
CA GLN A 82 11.61 -2.62 -11.67
C GLN A 82 11.57 -1.56 -12.76
N ASP A 83 10.60 -1.65 -13.68
CA ASP A 83 10.38 -0.63 -14.70
C ASP A 83 9.73 0.66 -14.14
N LEU A 84 9.46 0.69 -12.84
CA LEU A 84 8.79 1.80 -12.13
C LEU A 84 7.37 2.06 -12.64
N LYS A 85 6.71 1.01 -13.09
CA LYS A 85 5.32 1.06 -13.54
C LYS A 85 4.45 0.13 -12.71
N TRP A 86 3.17 0.49 -12.63
CA TRP A 86 2.18 -0.34 -11.94
C TRP A 86 1.77 -1.51 -12.83
N HIS A 87 1.80 -2.70 -12.26
CA HIS A 87 1.34 -3.92 -12.92
C HIS A 87 0.29 -4.60 -12.03
N GLY A 88 -0.74 -5.16 -12.64
CA GLY A 88 -1.71 -5.96 -11.88
C GLY A 88 -1.03 -7.12 -11.18
N PHE A 89 -1.40 -7.35 -9.92
CA PHE A 89 -0.84 -8.46 -9.14
C PHE A 89 -1.58 -9.74 -9.53
N GLU A 90 -1.14 -10.41 -10.58
CA GLU A 90 -1.84 -11.55 -11.16
C GLU A 90 -2.18 -12.68 -10.17
N PRO A 91 -1.30 -13.05 -9.23
CA PRO A 91 -1.63 -14.13 -8.30
C PRO A 91 -2.92 -13.90 -7.51
N ASN A 92 -3.27 -12.63 -7.24
CA ASN A 92 -4.49 -12.30 -6.54
C ASN A 92 -4.90 -10.87 -6.90
N MET A 93 -5.32 -10.68 -8.15
CA MET A 93 -5.54 -9.35 -8.72
C MET A 93 -6.77 -8.65 -8.18
N TYR A 94 -7.83 -9.40 -7.86
CA TYR A 94 -9.10 -8.84 -7.41
C TYR A 94 -9.51 -9.42 -6.08
N VAL A 95 -9.92 -8.56 -5.16
CA VAL A 95 -10.48 -8.98 -3.87
C VAL A 95 -11.71 -8.13 -3.57
N LYS A 96 -12.57 -8.60 -2.68
CA LYS A 96 -13.85 -7.95 -2.40
C LYS A 96 -13.76 -6.84 -1.37
N THR A 97 -12.86 -6.95 -0.40
CA THR A 97 -12.80 -6.02 0.73
C THR A 97 -11.43 -5.39 0.87
N ILE A 98 -11.39 -4.22 1.50
CA ILE A 98 -10.11 -3.55 1.79
C ILE A 98 -9.27 -4.38 2.77
N GLU A 99 -9.90 -5.09 3.68
CA GLU A 99 -9.18 -5.97 4.60
C GLU A 99 -8.45 -7.07 3.83
N GLN A 100 -9.08 -7.61 2.79
CA GLN A 100 -8.44 -8.60 1.93
C GLN A 100 -7.27 -8.01 1.14
N VAL A 101 -7.35 -6.75 0.74
CA VAL A 101 -6.24 -6.05 0.08
C VAL A 101 -5.00 -6.09 0.98
N PHE A 102 -5.15 -5.64 2.22
CA PHE A 102 -4.02 -5.61 3.15
C PHE A 102 -3.53 -7.00 3.53
N ALA A 103 -4.43 -7.98 3.59
CA ALA A 103 -4.03 -9.36 3.86
C ALA A 103 -3.14 -9.92 2.74
N VAL A 104 -3.47 -9.64 1.48
CA VAL A 104 -2.67 -10.07 0.33
C VAL A 104 -1.29 -9.40 0.37
N ILE A 105 -1.24 -8.11 0.63
CA ILE A 105 0.01 -7.36 0.68
C ILE A 105 0.88 -7.80 1.86
N ASP A 106 0.27 -8.02 3.01
CA ASP A 106 0.99 -8.46 4.22
C ASP A 106 1.57 -9.86 4.06
N TYR A 107 0.81 -10.76 3.46
CA TYR A 107 1.26 -12.14 3.23
C TYR A 107 2.44 -12.16 2.24
N ASP A 108 2.38 -11.32 1.21
CA ASP A 108 3.46 -11.12 0.23
C ASP A 108 4.04 -12.44 -0.29
N GLU A 109 3.16 -13.34 -0.71
CA GLU A 109 3.49 -14.73 -1.06
C GLU A 109 4.66 -14.86 -2.04
N TYR A 110 4.75 -13.92 -2.98
CA TYR A 110 5.78 -13.96 -4.02
C TYR A 110 6.86 -12.89 -3.83
N ALA A 111 6.89 -12.27 -2.66
CA ALA A 111 7.87 -11.23 -2.34
C ALA A 111 7.86 -10.05 -3.34
N CYS A 112 6.67 -9.72 -3.86
CA CYS A 112 6.51 -8.62 -4.82
C CYS A 112 6.41 -7.25 -4.15
N PHE A 113 6.01 -7.20 -2.89
CA PHE A 113 5.76 -5.94 -2.18
C PHE A 113 6.93 -5.57 -1.26
N PHE A 114 7.30 -6.45 -0.35
CA PHE A 114 8.35 -6.15 0.62
C PHE A 114 9.65 -6.94 0.39
N GLY A 115 9.61 -7.89 -0.49
CA GLY A 115 10.80 -8.66 -0.84
C GLY A 115 11.08 -9.84 0.08
#